data_f01e9c53c4f681976676bc06cf886a72
#
_entry.id   f01e9c53c4f681976676bc06cf886a72
#
_cell.length_a   1.000
_cell.length_b   1.000
_cell.length_c   1.000
_cell.angle_alpha   90.00
_cell.angle_beta   90.00
_cell.angle_gamma   90.00
#
_symmetry.space_group_name_H-M   'P 1'
#
loop_
_entity.id
_entity.type
_entity.pdbx_description
1 polymer ?
#
loop_
_entity_poly.entity_id
_entity_poly.type
_entity_poly.pdbx_seq_one_letter_code
_entity_poly.pdbx_strand_id
1 'polypeptide(L)'
;MKRSIRIVLAAAIILIGAIDAMAIEEAIYRVVKKDAKFEIRDYAPHILAETIVEGDLEQAGNKAFSRLFRYISGDNRSRDKVAMTAPVSQEPMGEKIKMTAPVGQQRVQERWAVSFMMPASYTLETLPEPEDPQVTLRQVPARRMAAVRYSGFWSEKNYLRYKKELESWIQERGLIILGDPVWARYNPPFTPWFLRRNEILLPVDASAE
;
A
#
# COMPACT_ATOMS: atom_id res chain seq x y z
N MET A 1 -34.82 20.07 -43.52
CA MET A 1 -34.70 19.38 -42.22
C MET A 1 -33.54 18.36 -42.13
N LYS A 2 -32.31 18.68 -42.57
CA LYS A 2 -31.15 17.76 -42.55
C LYS A 2 -29.84 18.37 -42.05
N ARG A 3 -29.87 19.57 -41.42
CA ARG A 3 -28.65 20.26 -40.90
C ARG A 3 -28.51 20.35 -39.39
N SER A 4 -29.53 19.98 -38.61
CA SER A 4 -29.52 20.11 -37.14
C SER A 4 -29.04 18.88 -36.36
N ILE A 5 -28.86 17.72 -37.03
CA ILE A 5 -28.49 16.46 -36.36
C ILE A 5 -26.97 16.30 -36.26
N ARG A 6 -26.19 17.06 -37.04
CA ARG A 6 -24.70 16.89 -37.02
C ARG A 6 -23.98 17.68 -35.93
N ILE A 7 -24.65 18.62 -35.27
CA ILE A 7 -24.03 19.48 -34.22
C ILE A 7 -24.15 18.85 -32.83
N VAL A 8 -25.13 17.96 -32.60
CA VAL A 8 -25.33 17.33 -31.28
C VAL A 8 -24.36 16.14 -31.05
N LEU A 9 -23.83 15.52 -32.12
CA LEU A 9 -22.86 14.43 -31.97
C LEU A 9 -21.41 14.90 -31.70
N ALA A 10 -21.09 16.14 -32.01
CA ALA A 10 -19.76 16.71 -31.80
C ALA A 10 -19.52 17.20 -30.35
N ALA A 11 -20.58 17.50 -29.59
CA ALA A 11 -20.50 17.98 -28.21
C ALA A 11 -20.35 16.85 -27.18
N ALA A 12 -20.67 15.59 -27.54
CA ALA A 12 -20.58 14.44 -26.64
C ALA A 12 -19.18 13.81 -26.56
N ILE A 13 -18.25 14.19 -27.44
CA ILE A 13 -16.90 13.59 -27.52
C ILE A 13 -15.85 14.40 -26.74
N ILE A 14 -16.17 15.63 -26.29
CA ILE A 14 -15.19 16.52 -25.62
C ILE A 14 -15.23 16.39 -24.08
N LEU A 15 -16.12 15.59 -23.50
CA LEU A 15 -16.22 15.42 -22.05
C LEU A 15 -15.57 14.14 -21.50
N ILE A 16 -14.73 13.44 -22.26
CA ILE A 16 -13.98 12.26 -21.81
C ILE A 16 -12.49 12.58 -21.58
N GLY A 17 -12.14 13.82 -21.50
CA GLY A 17 -10.77 14.26 -21.26
C GLY A 17 -10.65 15.00 -19.94
N ALA A 18 -10.13 14.32 -18.92
CA ALA A 18 -9.64 14.81 -17.63
C ALA A 18 -10.52 14.45 -16.41
N ILE A 19 -10.73 13.17 -16.17
CA ILE A 19 -10.65 12.67 -14.81
C ILE A 19 -9.26 12.02 -14.73
N ASP A 20 -8.23 12.80 -14.52
CA ASP A 20 -7.08 12.36 -13.76
C ASP A 20 -7.62 12.13 -12.33
N ALA A 21 -8.32 11.02 -12.16
CA ALA A 21 -8.51 10.45 -10.86
C ALA A 21 -7.08 10.33 -10.32
N MET A 22 -6.74 11.09 -9.27
CA MET A 22 -5.45 11.01 -8.61
C MET A 22 -5.31 9.54 -8.18
N ALA A 23 -4.71 8.74 -9.07
CA ALA A 23 -4.49 7.34 -8.83
C ALA A 23 -3.61 7.27 -7.58
N ILE A 24 -4.10 6.57 -6.55
CA ILE A 24 -3.30 6.33 -5.35
C ILE A 24 -2.04 5.60 -5.82
N GLU A 25 -0.88 6.12 -5.44
CA GLU A 25 0.40 5.51 -5.77
C GLU A 25 0.48 4.10 -5.18
N GLU A 26 0.85 3.13 -5.99
CA GLU A 26 1.01 1.72 -5.59
C GLU A 26 2.48 1.31 -5.62
N ALA A 27 2.81 0.26 -4.87
CA ALA A 27 4.13 -0.35 -4.87
C ALA A 27 4.53 -0.78 -6.30
N ILE A 28 5.74 -0.40 -6.70
CA ILE A 28 6.27 -0.71 -8.02
C ILE A 28 6.73 -2.17 -8.04
N TYR A 29 6.19 -2.96 -8.96
CA TYR A 29 6.63 -4.34 -9.19
C TYR A 29 6.53 -4.72 -10.67
N ARG A 30 7.29 -5.74 -11.04
CA ARG A 30 7.21 -6.42 -12.33
C ARG A 30 6.58 -7.80 -12.12
N VAL A 31 5.56 -8.14 -12.91
CA VAL A 31 5.02 -9.50 -12.94
C VAL A 31 5.99 -10.39 -13.73
N VAL A 32 6.53 -11.41 -13.07
CA VAL A 32 7.42 -12.41 -13.66
C VAL A 32 6.61 -13.54 -14.25
N LYS A 33 5.60 -14.01 -13.50
CA LYS A 33 4.71 -15.11 -13.90
C LYS A 33 3.29 -14.84 -13.41
N LYS A 34 2.31 -15.21 -14.24
CA LYS A 34 0.89 -15.07 -13.90
C LYS A 34 0.17 -16.37 -14.17
N ASP A 35 -0.66 -16.78 -13.21
CA ASP A 35 -1.49 -17.98 -13.31
C ASP A 35 -2.83 -17.71 -12.59
N ALA A 36 -3.87 -17.44 -13.38
CA ALA A 36 -5.19 -17.03 -12.90
C ALA A 36 -5.12 -15.86 -11.88
N LYS A 37 -5.42 -16.13 -10.60
CA LYS A 37 -5.36 -15.16 -9.50
C LYS A 37 -4.02 -15.09 -8.79
N PHE A 38 -3.06 -15.94 -9.17
CA PHE A 38 -1.73 -16.01 -8.58
C PHE A 38 -0.70 -15.33 -9.49
N GLU A 39 0.28 -14.69 -8.89
CA GLU A 39 1.38 -14.03 -9.60
C GLU A 39 2.68 -14.19 -8.83
N ILE A 40 3.81 -14.30 -9.57
CA ILE A 40 5.15 -14.05 -9.05
C ILE A 40 5.53 -12.65 -9.46
N ARG A 41 5.96 -11.84 -8.50
CA ARG A 41 6.28 -10.42 -8.69
C ARG A 41 7.65 -10.08 -8.14
N ASP A 42 8.44 -9.32 -8.87
CA ASP A 42 9.66 -8.68 -8.37
C ASP A 42 9.32 -7.25 -7.96
N TYR A 43 9.34 -6.99 -6.65
CA TYR A 43 9.09 -5.67 -6.07
C TYR A 43 10.36 -4.84 -6.04
N ALA A 44 10.28 -3.57 -6.44
CA ALA A 44 11.33 -2.60 -6.26
C ALA A 44 11.57 -2.27 -4.77
N PRO A 45 12.75 -1.78 -4.40
CA PRO A 45 12.98 -1.25 -3.05
C PRO A 45 11.97 -0.14 -2.74
N HIS A 46 11.49 -0.09 -1.51
CA HIS A 46 10.54 0.93 -1.05
C HIS A 46 10.70 1.19 0.44
N ILE A 47 10.09 2.27 0.92
CA ILE A 47 10.11 2.64 2.33
C ILE A 47 8.73 2.38 2.94
N LEU A 48 8.71 1.85 4.15
CA LEU A 48 7.50 1.68 4.95
C LEU A 48 7.56 2.58 6.17
N ALA A 49 6.45 3.26 6.47
CA ALA A 49 6.14 3.71 7.82
C ALA A 49 5.36 2.60 8.51
N GLU A 50 5.87 2.10 9.63
CA GLU A 50 5.39 0.89 10.29
C GLU A 50 5.12 1.16 11.77
N THR A 51 4.06 0.55 12.31
CA THR A 51 3.79 0.52 13.73
C THR A 51 3.39 -0.89 14.18
N ILE A 52 3.83 -1.28 15.38
CA ILE A 52 3.52 -2.58 15.96
C ILE A 52 2.41 -2.41 16.99
N VAL A 53 1.37 -3.23 16.89
CA VAL A 53 0.19 -3.18 17.75
C VAL A 53 -0.22 -4.57 18.20
N GLU A 54 -0.82 -4.63 19.39
CA GLU A 54 -1.44 -5.82 19.96
C GLU A 54 -2.92 -5.90 19.62
N GLY A 55 -3.49 -7.09 19.66
CA GLY A 55 -4.89 -7.38 19.41
C GLY A 55 -5.11 -8.41 18.31
N ASP A 56 -6.38 -8.64 17.97
CA ASP A 56 -6.73 -9.46 16.83
C ASP A 56 -6.44 -8.76 15.49
N LEU A 57 -6.56 -9.50 14.40
CA LEU A 57 -6.26 -9.03 13.05
C LEU A 57 -7.02 -7.74 12.67
N GLU A 58 -8.30 -7.61 13.08
CA GLU A 58 -9.17 -6.50 12.68
C GLU A 58 -8.91 -5.26 13.56
N GLN A 59 -8.83 -5.44 14.88
CA GLN A 59 -8.59 -4.36 15.84
C GLN A 59 -7.19 -3.75 15.66
N ALA A 60 -6.18 -4.60 15.47
CA ALA A 60 -4.81 -4.16 15.21
C ALA A 60 -4.75 -3.24 13.98
N GLY A 61 -5.44 -3.62 12.90
CA GLY A 61 -5.52 -2.81 11.68
C GLY A 61 -6.08 -1.40 11.93
N ASN A 62 -7.15 -1.28 12.71
CA ASN A 62 -7.81 0.00 12.98
C ASN A 62 -6.96 0.92 13.90
N LYS A 63 -6.38 0.38 14.97
CA LYS A 63 -5.50 1.13 15.88
C LYS A 63 -4.27 1.68 15.15
N ALA A 64 -3.61 0.81 14.41
CA ALA A 64 -2.42 1.17 13.66
C ALA A 64 -2.70 2.17 12.55
N PHE A 65 -3.82 2.00 11.81
CA PHE A 65 -4.20 2.92 10.75
C PHE A 65 -4.31 4.36 11.26
N SER A 66 -4.98 4.59 12.38
CA SER A 66 -5.12 5.93 12.96
C SER A 66 -3.78 6.57 13.30
N ARG A 67 -2.82 5.79 13.82
CA ARG A 67 -1.47 6.27 14.14
C ARG A 67 -0.68 6.64 12.88
N LEU A 68 -0.64 5.75 11.89
CA LEU A 68 0.06 5.98 10.63
C LEU A 68 -0.60 7.11 9.82
N PHE A 69 -1.94 7.23 9.90
CA PHE A 69 -2.66 8.29 9.23
C PHE A 69 -2.33 9.67 9.83
N ARG A 70 -2.18 9.78 11.15
CA ARG A 70 -1.71 11.02 11.77
C ARG A 70 -0.32 11.41 11.27
N TYR A 71 0.61 10.45 11.23
CA TYR A 71 1.95 10.68 10.69
C TYR A 71 1.91 11.29 9.28
N ILE A 72 1.18 10.70 8.35
CA ILE A 72 1.10 11.23 6.97
C ILE A 72 0.25 12.51 6.86
N SER A 73 -0.56 12.83 7.88
CA SER A 73 -1.41 14.02 7.91
C SER A 73 -0.72 15.26 8.49
N GLY A 74 0.51 15.10 9.02
CA GLY A 74 1.30 16.20 9.54
C GLY A 74 1.76 16.06 11.00
N ASP A 75 1.45 14.96 11.72
CA ASP A 75 2.03 14.68 13.04
C ASP A 75 3.48 14.19 12.85
N ASN A 76 4.31 15.05 12.27
CA ASN A 76 5.70 14.78 11.93
C ASN A 76 6.52 16.08 11.90
N ARG A 77 7.83 15.95 11.91
CA ARG A 77 8.77 17.09 11.78
C ARG A 77 9.39 17.05 10.40
N SER A 78 9.12 18.10 9.59
CA SER A 78 9.75 18.27 8.30
C SER A 78 11.28 18.32 8.46
N ARG A 79 12.01 17.64 7.57
CA ARG A 79 13.47 17.71 7.50
C ARG A 79 13.98 18.80 6.56
N ASP A 80 13.07 19.47 5.86
CA ASP A 80 13.44 20.60 5.01
C ASP A 80 14.00 21.74 5.87
N LYS A 81 15.27 22.06 5.62
CA LYS A 81 15.89 23.26 6.20
C LYS A 81 15.24 24.47 5.56
N VAL A 82 14.27 25.07 6.23
CA VAL A 82 13.78 26.41 5.85
C VAL A 82 14.95 27.36 5.99
N ALA A 83 15.44 27.91 4.87
CA ALA A 83 16.46 28.95 4.87
C ALA A 83 15.89 30.14 5.65
N MET A 84 16.46 30.42 6.84
CA MET A 84 16.02 31.53 7.70
C MET A 84 16.31 32.85 7.00
N THR A 85 15.24 33.53 6.57
CA THR A 85 15.26 34.97 6.36
C THR A 85 14.50 35.58 7.54
N ALA A 86 15.22 36.39 8.35
CA ALA A 86 14.88 37.05 9.62
C ALA A 86 13.43 37.51 9.82
N PRO A 87 13.00 37.83 11.06
CA PRO A 87 12.69 36.97 12.20
C PRO A 87 11.20 36.58 12.20
N VAL A 88 10.86 35.39 11.89
CA VAL A 88 9.52 34.85 12.11
C VAL A 88 9.66 33.54 12.86
N SER A 89 9.08 33.48 14.07
CA SER A 89 8.92 32.25 14.83
C SER A 89 7.94 31.34 14.05
N GLN A 90 8.45 30.49 13.15
CA GLN A 90 7.69 29.37 12.60
C GLN A 90 8.15 28.10 13.30
N GLU A 91 7.27 27.55 14.12
CA GLU A 91 7.40 26.15 14.48
C GLU A 91 7.35 25.32 13.19
N PRO A 92 8.19 24.28 13.03
CA PRO A 92 8.14 23.45 11.85
C PRO A 92 6.74 22.84 11.75
N MET A 93 5.93 23.33 10.83
CA MET A 93 4.62 22.73 10.54
C MET A 93 4.87 21.36 9.94
N GLY A 94 4.16 20.34 10.44
CA GLY A 94 4.24 18.99 9.90
C GLY A 94 3.89 18.94 8.41
N GLU A 95 4.57 18.09 7.67
CA GLU A 95 4.38 17.92 6.22
C GLU A 95 3.29 16.88 5.94
N LYS A 96 2.40 17.18 4.98
CA LYS A 96 1.41 16.21 4.51
C LYS A 96 2.01 15.30 3.45
N ILE A 97 2.10 14.01 3.77
CA ILE A 97 2.55 12.97 2.86
C ILE A 97 1.32 12.38 2.14
N LYS A 98 1.39 12.20 0.83
CA LYS A 98 0.31 11.58 0.06
C LYS A 98 0.11 10.13 0.49
N MET A 99 -1.16 9.73 0.66
CA MET A 99 -1.49 8.34 0.96
C MET A 99 -1.20 7.44 -0.24
N THR A 100 -0.64 6.27 0.03
CA THR A 100 -0.32 5.25 -0.96
C THR A 100 -1.07 3.95 -0.68
N ALA A 101 -1.01 3.00 -1.59
CA ALA A 101 -1.54 1.65 -1.43
C ALA A 101 -0.45 0.59 -1.74
N PRO A 102 -0.50 -0.56 -1.10
CA PRO A 102 -1.47 -1.03 -0.11
C PRO A 102 -1.15 -0.62 1.33
N VAL A 103 -2.15 -0.76 2.22
CA VAL A 103 -1.91 -0.89 3.66
C VAL A 103 -1.50 -2.34 3.92
N GLY A 104 -0.27 -2.55 4.37
CA GLY A 104 0.27 -3.85 4.71
C GLY A 104 -0.02 -4.23 6.17
N GLN A 105 -0.29 -5.51 6.44
CA GLN A 105 -0.40 -6.07 7.79
C GLN A 105 0.28 -7.42 7.83
N GLN A 106 1.23 -7.59 8.76
CA GLN A 106 2.04 -8.80 8.91
C GLN A 106 2.10 -9.20 10.38
N ARG A 107 2.07 -10.50 10.66
CA ARG A 107 2.26 -11.00 12.02
C ARG A 107 3.74 -10.95 12.38
N VAL A 108 4.03 -10.42 13.56
CA VAL A 108 5.37 -10.37 14.12
C VAL A 108 5.29 -10.91 15.56
N GLN A 109 5.65 -12.16 15.75
CA GLN A 109 5.39 -12.90 16.99
C GLN A 109 3.89 -12.89 17.32
N GLU A 110 3.50 -12.46 18.53
CA GLU A 110 2.10 -12.35 18.98
C GLU A 110 1.43 -10.99 18.64
N ARG A 111 2.11 -10.12 17.90
CA ARG A 111 1.67 -8.77 17.54
C ARG A 111 1.51 -8.61 16.04
N TRP A 112 0.97 -7.46 15.63
CA TRP A 112 0.82 -7.11 14.23
C TRP A 112 1.65 -5.88 13.87
N ALA A 113 2.50 -6.01 12.87
CA ALA A 113 3.11 -4.88 12.18
C ALA A 113 2.14 -4.42 11.09
N VAL A 114 1.70 -3.17 11.17
CA VAL A 114 0.89 -2.52 10.14
C VAL A 114 1.72 -1.43 9.51
N SER A 115 1.69 -1.34 8.18
CA SER A 115 2.56 -0.43 7.44
C SER A 115 1.82 0.30 6.32
N PHE A 116 2.24 1.56 6.10
CA PHE A 116 1.97 2.32 4.89
C PHE A 116 3.26 2.36 4.05
N MET A 117 3.14 2.14 2.76
CA MET A 117 4.24 2.44 1.85
C MET A 117 4.40 3.96 1.73
N MET A 118 5.61 4.46 1.71
CA MET A 118 5.87 5.88 1.46
C MET A 118 5.96 6.14 -0.04
N PRO A 119 5.57 7.35 -0.50
CA PRO A 119 5.71 7.72 -1.91
C PRO A 119 7.15 7.56 -2.41
N ALA A 120 7.32 7.12 -3.65
CA ALA A 120 8.64 6.86 -4.24
C ALA A 120 9.51 8.12 -4.40
N SER A 121 8.91 9.31 -4.26
CA SER A 121 9.62 10.60 -4.27
C SER A 121 10.46 10.85 -3.03
N TYR A 122 10.27 10.07 -1.95
CA TYR A 122 11.02 10.23 -0.70
C TYR A 122 12.15 9.22 -0.57
N THR A 123 13.19 9.64 0.14
CA THR A 123 14.23 8.77 0.71
C THR A 123 14.11 8.75 2.24
N LEU A 124 14.85 7.88 2.94
CA LEU A 124 14.86 7.88 4.41
C LEU A 124 15.37 9.22 5.00
N GLU A 125 16.22 9.92 4.25
CA GLU A 125 16.79 11.21 4.65
C GLU A 125 15.82 12.37 4.44
N THR A 126 14.92 12.29 3.45
CA THR A 126 13.96 13.37 3.12
C THR A 126 12.59 13.16 3.75
N LEU A 127 12.24 11.93 4.18
CA LEU A 127 11.00 11.70 4.89
C LEU A 127 10.96 12.49 6.20
N PRO A 128 9.84 13.20 6.49
CA PRO A 128 9.62 13.82 7.79
C PRO A 128 9.80 12.82 8.93
N GLU A 129 10.36 13.27 10.04
CA GLU A 129 10.55 12.45 11.22
C GLU A 129 9.22 12.26 11.96
N PRO A 130 8.77 11.02 12.26
CA PRO A 130 7.56 10.81 13.04
C PRO A 130 7.66 11.43 14.44
N GLU A 131 6.61 12.12 14.90
CA GLU A 131 6.52 12.59 16.29
C GLU A 131 6.14 11.46 17.26
N ASP A 132 5.33 10.50 16.81
CA ASP A 132 4.98 9.32 17.58
C ASP A 132 6.16 8.31 17.54
N PRO A 133 6.83 8.02 18.67
CA PRO A 133 7.97 7.09 18.73
C PRO A 133 7.59 5.65 18.39
N GLN A 134 6.32 5.33 18.32
CA GLN A 134 5.82 4.03 17.90
C GLN A 134 5.67 3.90 16.37
N VAL A 135 5.95 4.95 15.61
CA VAL A 135 6.05 4.92 14.15
C VAL A 135 7.52 4.85 13.76
N THR A 136 7.89 3.84 13.01
CA THR A 136 9.26 3.63 12.52
C THR A 136 9.30 3.66 11.01
N LEU A 137 10.34 4.27 10.44
CA LEU A 137 10.61 4.27 9.00
C LEU A 137 11.61 3.17 8.67
N ARG A 138 11.28 2.32 7.69
CA ARG A 138 12.11 1.17 7.34
C ARG A 138 12.25 1.01 5.83
N GLN A 139 13.49 0.89 5.37
CA GLN A 139 13.79 0.50 3.98
C GLN A 139 13.51 -0.99 3.80
N VAL A 140 12.77 -1.33 2.76
CA VAL A 140 12.55 -2.70 2.29
C VAL A 140 13.36 -2.90 1.02
N PRO A 141 14.28 -3.88 0.96
CA PRO A 141 15.04 -4.16 -0.26
C PRO A 141 14.15 -4.76 -1.35
N ALA A 142 14.64 -4.73 -2.59
CA ALA A 142 14.01 -5.48 -3.67
C ALA A 142 13.84 -6.95 -3.30
N ARG A 143 12.66 -7.51 -3.59
CA ARG A 143 12.37 -8.91 -3.26
C ARG A 143 11.33 -9.53 -4.17
N ARG A 144 11.45 -10.83 -4.37
CA ARG A 144 10.44 -11.63 -5.08
C ARG A 144 9.33 -12.06 -4.15
N MET A 145 8.10 -11.90 -4.59
CA MET A 145 6.90 -12.23 -3.84
C MET A 145 5.98 -13.10 -4.70
N ALA A 146 5.42 -14.13 -4.11
CA ALA A 146 4.21 -14.77 -4.61
C ALA A 146 3.00 -13.98 -4.09
N ALA A 147 2.01 -13.78 -4.93
CA ALA A 147 0.81 -13.02 -4.63
C ALA A 147 -0.45 -13.79 -5.02
N VAL A 148 -1.50 -13.71 -4.18
CA VAL A 148 -2.87 -14.09 -4.55
C VAL A 148 -3.78 -12.90 -4.39
N ARG A 149 -4.54 -12.57 -5.45
CA ARG A 149 -5.53 -11.49 -5.45
C ARG A 149 -6.94 -12.05 -5.25
N TYR A 150 -7.72 -11.38 -4.39
CA TYR A 150 -9.11 -11.74 -4.13
C TYR A 150 -9.97 -10.54 -3.76
N SER A 151 -11.30 -10.71 -3.86
CA SER A 151 -12.29 -9.75 -3.35
C SER A 151 -12.99 -10.32 -2.12
N GLY A 152 -13.59 -9.48 -1.31
CA GLY A 152 -14.36 -9.91 -0.15
C GLY A 152 -14.15 -9.05 1.09
N PHE A 153 -14.79 -9.47 2.17
CA PHE A 153 -14.66 -8.83 3.49
C PHE A 153 -13.24 -8.99 4.05
N TRP A 154 -12.84 -7.99 4.83
CA TRP A 154 -11.63 -8.03 5.65
C TRP A 154 -11.88 -8.89 6.88
N SER A 155 -11.68 -10.17 6.77
CA SER A 155 -11.89 -11.12 7.86
C SER A 155 -10.74 -12.11 7.94
N GLU A 156 -10.45 -12.58 9.15
CA GLU A 156 -9.43 -13.59 9.38
C GLU A 156 -9.72 -14.89 8.60
N LYS A 157 -10.99 -15.26 8.50
CA LYS A 157 -11.43 -16.43 7.71
C LYS A 157 -11.00 -16.33 6.24
N ASN A 158 -11.20 -15.17 5.60
CA ASN A 158 -10.79 -14.96 4.21
C ASN A 158 -9.26 -14.92 4.11
N TYR A 159 -8.59 -14.22 5.02
CA TYR A 159 -7.15 -14.17 5.08
C TYR A 159 -6.55 -15.59 5.15
N LEU A 160 -6.96 -16.41 6.12
CA LEU A 160 -6.44 -17.77 6.29
C LEU A 160 -6.74 -18.68 5.10
N ARG A 161 -7.92 -18.56 4.50
CA ARG A 161 -8.29 -19.31 3.31
C ARG A 161 -7.34 -19.01 2.14
N TYR A 162 -7.18 -17.74 1.78
CA TYR A 162 -6.36 -17.35 0.65
C TYR A 162 -4.87 -17.51 0.91
N LYS A 163 -4.43 -17.35 2.16
CA LYS A 163 -3.08 -17.71 2.58
C LYS A 163 -2.78 -19.18 2.28
N LYS A 164 -3.65 -20.09 2.71
CA LYS A 164 -3.51 -21.53 2.47
C LYS A 164 -3.50 -21.86 0.98
N GLU A 165 -4.39 -21.24 0.19
CA GLU A 165 -4.42 -21.42 -1.26
C GLU A 165 -3.10 -20.98 -1.92
N LEU A 166 -2.53 -19.86 -1.47
CA LEU A 166 -1.24 -19.38 -1.98
C LEU A 166 -0.08 -20.30 -1.57
N GLU A 167 -0.05 -20.75 -0.31
CA GLU A 167 0.96 -21.69 0.18
C GLU A 167 0.96 -23.01 -0.61
N SER A 168 -0.23 -23.58 -0.87
CA SER A 168 -0.36 -24.78 -1.71
C SER A 168 0.15 -24.53 -3.12
N TRP A 169 -0.22 -23.39 -3.74
CA TRP A 169 0.22 -23.02 -5.06
C TRP A 169 1.74 -22.84 -5.18
N ILE A 170 2.39 -22.27 -4.14
CA ILE A 170 3.85 -22.14 -4.03
C ILE A 170 4.51 -23.52 -3.94
N GLN A 171 3.98 -24.39 -3.06
CA GLN A 171 4.50 -25.74 -2.85
C GLN A 171 4.42 -26.60 -4.12
N GLU A 172 3.31 -26.55 -4.85
CA GLU A 172 3.13 -27.28 -6.14
C GLU A 172 4.17 -26.87 -7.20
N ARG A 173 4.77 -25.69 -7.06
CA ARG A 173 5.81 -25.17 -7.97
C ARG A 173 7.23 -25.33 -7.46
N GLY A 174 7.39 -25.98 -6.31
CA GLY A 174 8.70 -26.22 -5.72
C GLY A 174 9.40 -24.98 -5.20
N LEU A 175 8.65 -23.86 -5.00
CA LEU A 175 9.21 -22.63 -4.49
C LEU A 175 9.37 -22.68 -2.97
N ILE A 176 10.38 -21.97 -2.46
CA ILE A 176 10.67 -21.88 -1.03
C ILE A 176 10.11 -20.55 -0.49
N ILE A 177 9.29 -20.63 0.57
CA ILE A 177 8.79 -19.47 1.30
C ILE A 177 9.92 -18.97 2.22
N LEU A 178 10.25 -17.68 2.13
CA LEU A 178 11.35 -17.03 2.85
C LEU A 178 10.92 -16.21 4.06
N GLY A 179 9.62 -16.12 4.36
CA GLY A 179 9.15 -15.34 5.49
C GLY A 179 7.63 -15.31 5.63
N ASP A 180 7.16 -14.48 6.55
CA ASP A 180 5.74 -14.39 6.90
C ASP A 180 4.90 -13.67 5.84
N PRO A 181 3.61 -14.04 5.71
CA PRO A 181 2.70 -13.42 4.77
C PRO A 181 2.36 -11.98 5.16
N VAL A 182 2.25 -11.13 4.16
CA VAL A 182 1.70 -9.77 4.27
C VAL A 182 0.28 -9.76 3.73
N TRP A 183 -0.68 -9.31 4.51
CA TRP A 183 -2.02 -8.99 4.03
C TRP A 183 -2.05 -7.55 3.53
N ALA A 184 -2.28 -7.38 2.23
CA ALA A 184 -2.27 -6.09 1.54
C ALA A 184 -3.69 -5.65 1.17
N ARG A 185 -4.11 -4.49 1.66
CA ARG A 185 -5.45 -3.91 1.43
C ARG A 185 -5.31 -2.64 0.60
N TYR A 186 -6.00 -2.60 -0.55
CA TYR A 186 -5.86 -1.52 -1.52
C TYR A 186 -6.99 -0.50 -1.50
N ASN A 187 -8.12 -0.81 -0.90
CA ASN A 187 -9.31 0.02 -0.95
C ASN A 187 -9.67 0.65 0.39
N PRO A 188 -10.34 1.81 0.39
CA PRO A 188 -10.94 2.39 1.58
C PRO A 188 -12.03 1.48 2.18
N PRO A 189 -12.34 1.62 3.48
CA PRO A 189 -13.30 0.76 4.18
C PRO A 189 -14.74 0.85 3.66
N PHE A 190 -15.12 1.98 3.04
CA PHE A 190 -16.44 2.18 2.44
C PHE A 190 -16.61 1.55 1.05
N THR A 191 -15.53 1.00 0.45
CA THR A 191 -15.63 0.27 -0.81
C THR A 191 -16.48 -0.99 -0.61
N PRO A 192 -17.50 -1.26 -1.46
CA PRO A 192 -18.27 -2.48 -1.41
C PRO A 192 -17.38 -3.72 -1.43
N TRP A 193 -17.68 -4.70 -0.58
CA TRP A 193 -16.81 -5.87 -0.37
C TRP A 193 -16.46 -6.63 -1.66
N PHE A 194 -17.38 -6.72 -2.60
CA PHE A 194 -17.19 -7.43 -3.88
C PHE A 194 -16.29 -6.67 -4.89
N LEU A 195 -16.07 -5.36 -4.67
CA LEU A 195 -15.16 -4.53 -5.47
C LEU A 195 -13.78 -4.37 -4.82
N ARG A 196 -13.61 -4.83 -3.58
CA ARG A 196 -12.33 -4.68 -2.88
C ARG A 196 -11.25 -5.54 -3.53
N ARG A 197 -10.08 -4.95 -3.67
CA ARG A 197 -8.83 -5.65 -3.98
C ARG A 197 -8.10 -5.94 -2.68
N ASN A 198 -7.99 -7.21 -2.35
CA ASN A 198 -7.14 -7.71 -1.27
C ASN A 198 -6.10 -8.64 -1.86
N GLU A 199 -4.93 -8.68 -1.27
CA GLU A 199 -3.88 -9.61 -1.68
C GLU A 199 -3.20 -10.22 -0.44
N ILE A 200 -2.75 -11.46 -0.58
CA ILE A 200 -1.77 -12.07 0.32
C ILE A 200 -0.47 -12.14 -0.46
N LEU A 201 0.60 -11.67 0.15
CA LEU A 201 1.94 -11.65 -0.43
C LEU A 201 2.85 -12.52 0.44
N LEU A 202 3.57 -13.47 -0.15
CA LEU A 202 4.57 -14.31 0.52
C LEU A 202 5.92 -14.13 -0.16
N PRO A 203 6.99 -13.79 0.60
CA PRO A 203 8.33 -13.74 0.02
C PRO A 203 8.77 -15.15 -0.38
N VAL A 204 9.27 -15.28 -1.59
CA VAL A 204 9.76 -16.54 -2.15
C VAL A 204 11.17 -16.37 -2.71
N ASP A 205 11.85 -17.50 -2.85
CA ASP A 205 13.19 -17.53 -3.44
C ASP A 205 13.19 -17.15 -4.93
N ALA A 206 14.36 -16.83 -5.45
CA ALA A 206 14.52 -16.38 -6.84
C ALA A 206 14.51 -17.50 -7.88
N SER A 207 14.46 -18.77 -7.46
CA SER A 207 14.57 -19.96 -8.32
C SER A 207 13.35 -20.24 -9.19
N ALA A 208 12.31 -19.39 -9.11
CA ALA A 208 11.14 -19.47 -9.98
C ALA A 208 11.44 -18.82 -11.34
N GLU A 209 11.95 -19.56 -12.27
CA GLU A 209 11.93 -19.22 -13.70
C GLU A 209 10.71 -19.81 -14.41
#